data_141700cb3070a07a5c89109d320234fc
#
_entry.id   141700cb3070a07a5c89109d320234fc
#
_cell.length_a   1.000
_cell.length_b   1.000
_cell.length_c   1.000
_cell.angle_alpha   90.00
_cell.angle_beta   90.00
_cell.angle_gamma   90.00
#
_symmetry.space_group_name_H-M   'P 1'
#
loop_
_entity.id
_entity.type
_entity.pdbx_description
1 polymer ?
#
loop_
_entity_poly.entity_id
_entity_poly.type
_entity_poly.pdbx_seq_one_letter_code
_entity_poly.pdbx_strand_id
1 'polypeptide(L)'
;LPPGSAPVTAVLIILSIGIAGGTLQATGGIDYLVYIASRVIERFPKSIIFIAPMIVFVFVFGIGTANIALSLEPIIAKTAQKARIQPKRALTASVLTANLALLCSPAASATAYIISVLAGYEISMGKYLSIVLPTALISMLMLSTFCTFVGRKEHVRDESERLVQMPEVEIKNDFSLKVKIGVISFLLCVMGILTFGKIGRASCRE
;
A
#
# COMPACT_ATOMS: atom_id res chain seq x y z
N LEU A 1 1.31 -26.84 17.94
CA LEU A 1 -0.12 -26.46 17.99
C LEU A 1 -0.95 -27.66 17.58
N PRO A 2 -2.04 -28.02 18.29
CA PRO A 2 -2.89 -29.16 17.89
C PRO A 2 -3.46 -28.92 16.48
N PRO A 3 -3.66 -29.99 15.67
CA PRO A 3 -4.08 -29.89 14.27
C PRO A 3 -5.55 -29.48 14.10
N GLY A 4 -5.96 -28.39 14.66
CA GLY A 4 -7.29 -27.79 14.57
C GLY A 4 -7.32 -26.32 15.01
N SER A 5 -6.26 -25.85 15.67
CA SER A 5 -6.19 -24.48 16.20
C SER A 5 -5.66 -23.45 15.20
N ALA A 6 -4.93 -23.88 14.19
CA ALA A 6 -4.37 -22.99 13.17
C ALA A 6 -5.41 -22.16 12.39
N PRO A 7 -6.55 -22.72 11.91
CA PRO A 7 -7.54 -21.94 11.18
C PRO A 7 -8.26 -20.91 12.06
N VAL A 8 -8.54 -21.24 13.32
CA VAL A 8 -9.22 -20.31 14.25
C VAL A 8 -8.34 -19.10 14.57
N THR A 9 -7.08 -19.33 14.87
CA THR A 9 -6.11 -18.25 15.13
C THR A 9 -5.94 -17.35 13.91
N ALA A 10 -5.85 -17.91 12.71
CA ALA A 10 -5.76 -17.13 11.48
C ALA A 10 -7.00 -16.27 11.25
N VAL A 11 -8.21 -16.81 11.47
CA VAL A 11 -9.46 -16.06 11.35
C VAL A 11 -9.50 -14.89 12.35
N LEU A 12 -9.11 -15.11 13.60
CA LEU A 12 -9.08 -14.05 14.61
C LEU A 12 -8.10 -12.93 14.26
N ILE A 13 -6.92 -13.28 13.72
CA ILE A 13 -5.94 -12.28 13.25
C ILE A 13 -6.52 -11.48 12.09
N ILE A 14 -7.13 -12.13 11.10
CA ILE A 14 -7.74 -11.47 9.94
C ILE A 14 -8.84 -10.52 10.38
N LEU A 15 -9.72 -10.95 11.29
CA LEU A 15 -10.79 -10.11 11.82
C LEU A 15 -10.25 -8.90 12.58
N SER A 16 -9.23 -9.08 13.43
CA SER A 16 -8.61 -7.99 14.19
C SER A 16 -7.99 -6.94 13.28
N ILE A 17 -7.26 -7.37 12.24
CA ILE A 17 -6.68 -6.47 11.24
C ILE A 17 -7.78 -5.77 10.42
N GLY A 18 -8.83 -6.52 10.03
CA GLY A 18 -9.97 -5.96 9.31
C GLY A 18 -10.70 -4.88 10.09
N ILE A 19 -10.91 -5.09 11.40
CA ILE A 19 -11.51 -4.08 12.28
C ILE A 19 -10.62 -2.84 12.39
N ALA A 20 -9.31 -3.02 12.59
CA ALA A 20 -8.37 -1.90 12.68
C ALA A 20 -8.31 -1.08 11.38
N GLY A 21 -8.29 -1.74 10.22
CA GLY A 21 -8.36 -1.07 8.92
C GLY A 21 -9.69 -0.37 8.67
N GLY A 22 -10.81 -1.02 9.05
CA GLY A 22 -12.15 -0.46 8.95
C GLY A 22 -12.36 0.78 9.83
N THR A 23 -11.82 0.79 11.04
CA THR A 23 -11.87 1.97 11.92
C THR A 23 -11.07 3.14 11.35
N LEU A 24 -9.91 2.88 10.76
CA LEU A 24 -9.13 3.92 10.09
C LEU A 24 -9.89 4.52 8.90
N GLN A 25 -10.60 3.70 8.14
CA GLN A 25 -11.45 4.15 7.05
C GLN A 25 -12.64 4.96 7.54
N ALA A 26 -13.38 4.46 8.55
CA ALA A 26 -14.55 5.11 9.11
C ALA A 26 -14.23 6.47 9.76
N THR A 27 -13.02 6.64 10.29
CA THR A 27 -12.58 7.92 10.89
C THR A 27 -12.09 8.95 9.88
N GLY A 28 -12.08 8.63 8.56
CA GLY A 28 -11.53 9.51 7.52
C GLY A 28 -10.00 9.53 7.47
N GLY A 29 -9.34 8.59 8.14
CA GLY A 29 -7.87 8.48 8.15
C GLY A 29 -7.31 8.17 6.76
N ILE A 30 -8.01 7.35 5.98
CA ILE A 30 -7.62 7.06 4.59
C ILE A 30 -7.70 8.33 3.73
N ASP A 31 -8.75 9.14 3.87
CA ASP A 31 -8.91 10.39 3.11
C ASP A 31 -7.78 11.38 3.40
N TYR A 32 -7.33 11.45 4.65
CA TYR A 32 -6.18 12.28 5.04
C TYR A 32 -4.87 11.78 4.39
N LEU A 33 -4.67 10.47 4.32
CA LEU A 33 -3.50 9.88 3.67
C LEU A 33 -3.55 10.09 2.15
N VAL A 34 -4.72 9.96 1.53
CA VAL A 34 -4.95 10.29 0.11
C VAL A 34 -4.62 11.76 -0.16
N TYR A 35 -5.01 12.67 0.74
CA TYR A 35 -4.66 14.09 0.64
C TYR A 35 -3.15 14.34 0.67
N ILE A 36 -2.42 13.69 1.56
CA ILE A 36 -0.94 13.80 1.62
C ILE A 36 -0.32 13.23 0.35
N ALA A 37 -0.75 12.05 -0.08
CA ALA A 37 -0.26 11.37 -1.26
C ALA A 37 -0.48 12.20 -2.53
N SER A 38 -1.67 12.79 -2.68
CA SER A 38 -2.02 13.63 -3.83
C SER A 38 -1.10 14.83 -3.97
N ARG A 39 -0.78 15.49 -2.86
CA ARG A 39 0.17 16.61 -2.87
C ARG A 39 1.56 16.22 -3.37
N VAL A 40 2.04 15.04 -2.96
CA VAL A 40 3.35 14.57 -3.40
C VAL A 40 3.32 14.16 -4.87
N ILE A 41 2.27 13.47 -5.31
CA ILE A 41 2.08 13.07 -6.71
C ILE A 41 2.01 14.29 -7.63
N GLU A 42 1.24 15.30 -7.25
CA GLU A 42 1.07 16.54 -8.04
C GLU A 42 2.33 17.39 -8.12
N ARG A 43 3.24 17.26 -7.16
CA ARG A 43 4.52 18.00 -7.14
C ARG A 43 5.51 17.50 -8.19
N PHE A 44 5.43 16.23 -8.60
CA PHE A 44 6.38 15.60 -9.51
C PHE A 44 5.71 14.93 -10.71
N PRO A 45 4.97 15.66 -11.54
CA PRO A 45 4.17 15.07 -12.60
C PRO A 45 5.00 14.37 -13.68
N LYS A 46 6.22 14.82 -13.96
CA LYS A 46 7.12 14.24 -14.99
C LYS A 46 7.61 12.83 -14.62
N SER A 47 7.70 12.52 -13.34
CA SER A 47 8.20 11.23 -12.82
C SER A 47 7.08 10.35 -12.27
N ILE A 48 5.84 10.60 -12.66
CA ILE A 48 4.65 9.96 -12.09
C ILE A 48 4.69 8.42 -12.19
N ILE A 49 5.29 7.86 -13.26
CA ILE A 49 5.39 6.40 -13.44
C ILE A 49 6.23 5.73 -12.34
N PHE A 50 7.14 6.47 -11.68
CA PHE A 50 7.93 5.98 -10.55
C PHE A 50 7.37 6.43 -9.21
N ILE A 51 6.95 7.69 -9.12
CA ILE A 51 6.51 8.30 -7.86
C ILE A 51 5.16 7.76 -7.42
N ALA A 52 4.21 7.57 -8.34
CA ALA A 52 2.90 7.06 -7.98
C ALA A 52 2.98 5.63 -7.41
N PRO A 53 3.64 4.64 -8.05
CA PRO A 53 3.83 3.32 -7.46
C PRO A 53 4.58 3.35 -6.12
N MET A 54 5.60 4.21 -5.97
CA MET A 54 6.35 4.32 -4.73
C MET A 54 5.47 4.81 -3.57
N ILE A 55 4.65 5.82 -3.81
CA ILE A 55 3.71 6.35 -2.82
C ILE A 55 2.67 5.28 -2.47
N VAL A 56 2.07 4.65 -3.48
CA VAL A 56 1.11 3.57 -3.29
C VAL A 56 1.73 2.43 -2.49
N PHE A 57 2.97 2.04 -2.79
CA PHE A 57 3.68 1.01 -2.03
C PHE A 57 3.79 1.37 -0.56
N VAL A 58 4.27 2.57 -0.23
CA VAL A 58 4.48 3.02 1.16
C VAL A 58 3.17 3.05 1.93
N PHE A 59 2.09 3.57 1.32
CA PHE A 59 0.80 3.66 2.00
C PHE A 59 0.12 2.30 2.17
N VAL A 60 0.11 1.46 1.13
CA VAL A 60 -0.46 0.12 1.21
C VAL A 60 0.35 -0.76 2.17
N PHE A 61 1.69 -0.66 2.16
CA PHE A 61 2.55 -1.34 3.12
C PHE A 61 2.24 -0.93 4.56
N GLY A 62 2.07 0.38 4.82
CA GLY A 62 1.80 0.89 6.17
C GLY A 62 0.41 0.56 6.69
N ILE A 63 -0.60 0.55 5.83
CA ILE A 63 -2.00 0.37 6.23
C ILE A 63 -2.47 -1.08 6.09
N GLY A 64 -1.89 -1.83 5.15
CA GLY A 64 -2.26 -3.23 4.90
C GLY A 64 -3.54 -3.42 4.09
N THR A 65 -4.01 -2.39 3.38
CA THR A 65 -5.20 -2.46 2.52
C THR A 65 -4.98 -1.77 1.17
N ALA A 66 -5.52 -2.37 0.10
CA ALA A 66 -5.45 -1.81 -1.24
C ALA A 66 -6.45 -0.66 -1.47
N ASN A 67 -7.40 -0.41 -0.57
CA ASN A 67 -8.42 0.62 -0.74
C ASN A 67 -7.83 2.02 -0.96
N ILE A 68 -6.69 2.30 -0.34
CA ILE A 68 -6.01 3.58 -0.54
C ILE A 68 -5.45 3.72 -1.97
N ALA A 69 -5.01 2.63 -2.58
CA ALA A 69 -4.56 2.64 -3.96
C ALA A 69 -5.70 3.01 -4.91
N LEU A 70 -6.88 2.39 -4.74
CA LEU A 70 -8.08 2.72 -5.51
C LEU A 70 -8.48 4.20 -5.37
N SER A 71 -8.38 4.75 -4.17
CA SER A 71 -8.66 6.17 -3.91
C SER A 71 -7.65 7.12 -4.57
N LEU A 72 -6.42 6.66 -4.82
CA LEU A 72 -5.37 7.43 -5.49
C LEU A 72 -5.44 7.34 -7.02
N GLU A 73 -6.08 6.33 -7.61
CA GLU A 73 -6.13 6.12 -9.05
C GLU A 73 -6.63 7.33 -9.85
N PRO A 74 -7.73 8.02 -9.48
CA PRO A 74 -8.20 9.19 -10.22
C PRO A 74 -7.19 10.34 -10.19
N ILE A 75 -6.47 10.50 -9.07
CA ILE A 75 -5.46 11.54 -8.89
C ILE A 75 -4.24 11.23 -9.77
N ILE A 76 -3.80 9.97 -9.77
CA ILE A 76 -2.70 9.50 -10.61
C ILE A 76 -3.04 9.69 -12.09
N ALA A 77 -4.26 9.34 -12.51
CA ALA A 77 -4.73 9.50 -13.88
C ALA A 77 -4.71 10.98 -14.31
N LYS A 78 -5.30 11.87 -13.50
CA LYS A 78 -5.37 13.31 -13.75
C LYS A 78 -3.97 13.94 -13.83
N THR A 79 -3.07 13.54 -12.95
CA THR A 79 -1.70 14.06 -12.93
C THR A 79 -0.86 13.54 -14.10
N ALA A 80 -1.05 12.29 -14.50
CA ALA A 80 -0.41 11.71 -15.68
C ALA A 80 -0.86 12.44 -16.96
N GLN A 81 -2.14 12.76 -17.09
CA GLN A 81 -2.68 13.55 -18.22
C GLN A 81 -2.06 14.95 -18.27
N LYS A 82 -1.97 15.66 -17.14
CA LYS A 82 -1.30 16.97 -17.05
C LYS A 82 0.16 16.90 -17.49
N ALA A 83 0.83 15.78 -17.22
CA ALA A 83 2.22 15.54 -17.62
C ALA A 83 2.36 15.05 -19.08
N ARG A 84 1.27 14.90 -19.83
CA ARG A 84 1.23 14.29 -21.16
C ARG A 84 1.78 12.86 -21.19
N ILE A 85 1.58 12.13 -20.10
CA ILE A 85 1.92 10.71 -19.97
C ILE A 85 0.61 9.94 -20.02
N GLN A 86 0.61 8.79 -20.71
CA GLN A 86 -0.58 7.93 -20.74
C GLN A 86 -0.97 7.47 -19.32
N PRO A 87 -2.18 7.78 -18.83
CA PRO A 87 -2.62 7.41 -17.48
C PRO A 87 -2.54 5.90 -17.24
N LYS A 88 -2.88 5.09 -18.23
CA LYS A 88 -2.83 3.64 -18.18
C LYS A 88 -1.50 3.11 -17.64
N ARG A 89 -0.38 3.71 -18.03
CA ARG A 89 0.96 3.27 -17.61
C ARG A 89 1.21 3.50 -16.13
N ALA A 90 0.89 4.70 -15.65
CA ALA A 90 1.04 5.04 -14.23
C ALA A 90 0.06 4.23 -13.37
N LEU A 91 -1.18 4.05 -13.82
CA LEU A 91 -2.20 3.26 -13.14
C LEU A 91 -1.80 1.79 -13.07
N THR A 92 -1.41 1.16 -14.18
CA THR A 92 -0.97 -0.24 -14.20
C THR A 92 0.20 -0.47 -13.23
N ALA A 93 1.21 0.40 -13.26
CA ALA A 93 2.34 0.31 -12.35
C ALA A 93 1.89 0.44 -10.88
N SER A 94 0.97 1.36 -10.57
CA SER A 94 0.48 1.60 -9.21
C SER A 94 -0.37 0.44 -8.69
N VAL A 95 -1.29 -0.09 -9.48
CA VAL A 95 -2.17 -1.22 -9.10
C VAL A 95 -1.36 -2.48 -8.83
N LEU A 96 -0.43 -2.82 -9.73
CA LEU A 96 0.43 -4.00 -9.53
C LEU A 96 1.33 -3.84 -8.30
N THR A 97 1.85 -2.64 -8.09
CA THR A 97 2.64 -2.32 -6.89
C THR A 97 1.83 -2.40 -5.60
N ALA A 98 0.56 -2.01 -5.61
CA ALA A 98 -0.33 -2.15 -4.45
C ALA A 98 -0.44 -3.63 -4.01
N ASN A 99 -0.59 -4.54 -4.95
CA ASN A 99 -0.65 -5.98 -4.65
C ASN A 99 0.69 -6.52 -4.11
N LEU A 100 1.82 -6.06 -4.65
CA LEU A 100 3.14 -6.39 -4.10
C LEU A 100 3.30 -5.87 -2.65
N ALA A 101 2.84 -4.65 -2.40
CA ALA A 101 2.89 -4.05 -1.07
C ALA A 101 2.04 -4.81 -0.04
N LEU A 102 0.87 -5.33 -0.43
CA LEU A 102 0.03 -6.16 0.43
C LEU A 102 0.75 -7.42 0.92
N LEU A 103 1.52 -8.08 0.05
CA LEU A 103 2.29 -9.27 0.42
C LEU A 103 3.41 -8.96 1.41
N CYS A 104 3.89 -7.71 1.43
CA CYS A 104 4.95 -7.26 2.33
C CYS A 104 4.41 -6.61 3.61
N SER A 105 3.14 -6.17 3.61
CA SER A 105 2.61 -5.40 4.71
C SER A 105 2.38 -6.25 5.96
N PRO A 106 2.96 -5.89 7.12
CA PRO A 106 2.69 -6.59 8.36
C PRO A 106 1.25 -6.39 8.86
N ALA A 107 0.57 -5.35 8.38
CA ALA A 107 -0.82 -5.04 8.70
C ALA A 107 -1.82 -5.70 7.72
N ALA A 108 -1.35 -6.41 6.70
CA ALA A 108 -2.23 -7.08 5.75
C ALA A 108 -2.65 -8.47 6.26
N SER A 109 -3.92 -8.79 6.09
CA SER A 109 -4.47 -10.11 6.44
C SER A 109 -3.81 -11.25 5.66
N ALA A 110 -3.44 -11.01 4.39
CA ALA A 110 -2.72 -11.97 3.57
C ALA A 110 -1.37 -12.35 4.17
N THR A 111 -0.56 -11.37 4.60
CA THR A 111 0.73 -11.61 5.24
C THR A 111 0.54 -12.33 6.58
N ALA A 112 -0.44 -11.92 7.39
CA ALA A 112 -0.75 -12.59 8.65
C ALA A 112 -1.11 -14.07 8.45
N TYR A 113 -1.90 -14.38 7.42
CA TYR A 113 -2.23 -15.75 7.07
C TYR A 113 -0.99 -16.55 6.65
N ILE A 114 -0.16 -16.01 5.75
CA ILE A 114 1.08 -16.66 5.32
C ILE A 114 1.97 -16.98 6.53
N ILE A 115 2.16 -16.03 7.45
CA ILE A 115 2.96 -16.23 8.65
C ILE A 115 2.36 -17.30 9.57
N SER A 116 1.03 -17.36 9.69
CA SER A 116 0.38 -18.40 10.49
C SER A 116 0.64 -19.82 9.95
N VAL A 117 0.68 -19.97 8.62
CA VAL A 117 1.02 -21.24 7.96
C VAL A 117 2.51 -21.56 8.11
N LEU A 118 3.38 -20.56 8.00
CA LEU A 118 4.84 -20.72 8.12
C LEU A 118 5.32 -20.88 9.56
N ALA A 119 4.46 -20.65 10.56
CA ALA A 119 4.81 -20.81 11.97
C ALA A 119 5.27 -22.24 12.31
N GLY A 120 4.73 -23.26 11.59
CA GLY A 120 5.18 -24.66 11.72
C GLY A 120 6.62 -24.92 11.25
N TYR A 121 7.22 -23.99 10.50
CA TYR A 121 8.60 -24.06 10.00
C TYR A 121 9.56 -23.09 10.70
N GLU A 122 9.17 -22.56 11.86
CA GLU A 122 9.94 -21.61 12.65
C GLU A 122 10.32 -20.32 11.86
N ILE A 123 9.56 -19.99 10.82
CA ILE A 123 9.75 -18.78 10.04
C ILE A 123 8.98 -17.64 10.70
N SER A 124 9.72 -16.68 11.18
CA SER A 124 9.15 -15.51 11.83
C SER A 124 8.84 -14.38 10.84
N MET A 125 7.94 -13.48 11.21
CA MET A 125 7.58 -12.27 10.45
C MET A 125 8.83 -11.50 9.98
N GLY A 126 9.81 -11.28 10.84
CA GLY A 126 11.03 -10.55 10.47
C GLY A 126 11.88 -11.26 9.42
N LYS A 127 11.97 -12.60 9.48
CA LYS A 127 12.70 -13.38 8.48
C LYS A 127 11.95 -13.37 7.13
N TYR A 128 10.63 -13.47 7.17
CA TYR A 128 9.78 -13.34 5.99
C TYR A 128 9.96 -11.96 5.33
N LEU A 129 9.79 -10.88 6.08
CA LEU A 129 9.91 -9.51 5.57
C LEU A 129 11.31 -9.18 5.06
N SER A 130 12.37 -9.71 5.67
CA SER A 130 13.74 -9.47 5.20
C SER A 130 14.02 -10.02 3.80
N ILE A 131 13.23 -10.99 3.34
CA ILE A 131 13.33 -11.57 2.00
C ILE A 131 12.32 -10.92 1.05
N VAL A 132 11.06 -10.81 1.48
CA VAL A 132 9.96 -10.38 0.59
C VAL A 132 9.99 -8.89 0.31
N LEU A 133 10.37 -8.06 1.29
CA LEU A 133 10.41 -6.60 1.13
C LEU A 133 11.43 -6.14 0.05
N PRO A 134 12.70 -6.56 0.09
CA PRO A 134 13.65 -6.18 -0.96
C PRO A 134 13.24 -6.73 -2.33
N THR A 135 12.71 -7.95 -2.39
CA THR A 135 12.20 -8.53 -3.64
C THR A 135 11.06 -7.71 -4.22
N ALA A 136 10.11 -7.26 -3.40
CA ALA A 136 9.00 -6.44 -3.83
C ALA A 136 9.45 -5.04 -4.29
N LEU A 137 10.44 -4.43 -3.63
CA LEU A 137 11.01 -3.15 -4.05
C LEU A 137 11.71 -3.26 -5.41
N ILE A 138 12.50 -4.31 -5.61
CA ILE A 138 13.15 -4.57 -6.91
C ILE A 138 12.09 -4.79 -7.98
N SER A 139 11.07 -5.60 -7.72
CA SER A 139 9.95 -5.86 -8.65
C SER A 139 9.19 -4.59 -8.99
N MET A 140 8.93 -3.70 -8.02
CA MET A 140 8.31 -2.40 -8.24
C MET A 140 9.16 -1.53 -9.19
N LEU A 141 10.48 -1.46 -8.98
CA LEU A 141 11.37 -0.68 -9.84
C LEU A 141 11.44 -1.26 -11.25
N MET A 142 11.55 -2.59 -11.39
CA MET A 142 11.51 -3.26 -12.68
C MET A 142 10.19 -2.98 -13.41
N LEU A 143 9.06 -3.09 -12.72
CA LEU A 143 7.74 -2.83 -13.27
C LEU A 143 7.60 -1.37 -13.75
N SER A 144 8.02 -0.39 -12.94
CA SER A 144 7.97 1.03 -13.30
C SER A 144 8.87 1.32 -14.51
N THR A 145 10.04 0.71 -14.55
CA THR A 145 10.96 0.80 -15.69
C THR A 145 10.35 0.18 -16.95
N PHE A 146 9.77 -1.01 -16.83
CA PHE A 146 9.07 -1.69 -17.93
C PHE A 146 7.91 -0.85 -18.48
N CYS A 147 7.05 -0.31 -17.62
CA CYS A 147 5.98 0.60 -17.99
C CYS A 147 6.49 1.89 -18.68
N THR A 148 7.70 2.32 -18.34
CA THR A 148 8.32 3.47 -19.00
C THR A 148 8.78 3.13 -20.43
N PHE A 149 9.33 1.96 -20.65
CA PHE A 149 9.87 1.57 -21.96
C PHE A 149 8.77 1.12 -22.93
N VAL A 150 7.88 0.24 -22.50
CA VAL A 150 6.87 -0.39 -23.38
C VAL A 150 5.86 0.64 -23.91
N GLY A 151 5.48 1.63 -23.14
CA GLY A 151 4.48 2.61 -23.59
C GLY A 151 5.03 3.81 -24.38
N ARG A 152 6.32 3.85 -24.68
CA ARG A 152 6.94 5.01 -25.33
C ARG A 152 6.48 5.22 -26.79
N LYS A 153 5.90 4.20 -27.42
CA LYS A 153 5.48 4.21 -28.84
C LYS A 153 3.97 4.43 -29.04
N GLU A 154 3.15 4.35 -27.99
CA GLU A 154 1.70 4.55 -28.13
C GLU A 154 1.36 6.04 -28.05
N HIS A 155 0.73 6.56 -29.12
CA HIS A 155 0.28 7.96 -29.20
C HIS A 155 -0.81 8.25 -28.17
N VAL A 156 -0.68 9.37 -27.48
CA VAL A 156 -1.54 9.91 -26.41
C VAL A 156 -3.00 10.19 -26.86
N ARG A 157 -3.35 9.86 -28.11
CA ARG A 157 -4.45 10.51 -28.82
C ARG A 157 -5.87 10.01 -28.52
N ASP A 158 -6.07 8.80 -27.95
CA ASP A 158 -7.42 8.21 -27.95
C ASP A 158 -8.04 7.92 -26.58
N GLU A 159 -7.27 7.94 -25.51
CA GLU A 159 -7.76 7.62 -24.16
C GLU A 159 -8.06 8.87 -23.30
N SER A 160 -7.59 10.04 -23.73
CA SER A 160 -7.77 11.29 -22.99
C SER A 160 -9.22 11.72 -22.83
N GLU A 161 -10.07 11.41 -23.80
CA GLU A 161 -11.49 11.80 -23.78
C GLU A 161 -12.34 10.92 -22.86
N ARG A 162 -12.00 9.64 -22.68
CA ARG A 162 -12.77 8.73 -21.83
C ARG A 162 -12.48 8.92 -20.33
N LEU A 163 -11.28 9.36 -19.96
CA LEU A 163 -10.89 9.55 -18.56
C LEU A 163 -11.29 10.93 -18.01
N VAL A 164 -11.66 11.88 -18.85
CA VAL A 164 -12.22 13.18 -18.44
C VAL A 164 -13.57 13.04 -17.69
N GLN A 165 -14.23 11.89 -17.81
CA GLN A 165 -15.50 11.60 -17.12
C GLN A 165 -15.32 10.93 -15.73
N MET A 166 -14.08 10.80 -15.23
CA MET A 166 -13.91 10.32 -13.85
C MET A 166 -14.43 11.36 -12.87
N PRO A 167 -15.22 10.96 -11.86
CA PRO A 167 -15.76 11.86 -10.87
C PRO A 167 -14.61 12.63 -10.21
N GLU A 168 -14.79 13.93 -10.08
CA GLU A 168 -13.85 14.78 -9.37
C GLU A 168 -13.79 14.33 -7.91
N VAL A 169 -12.67 13.75 -7.52
CA VAL A 169 -12.45 13.41 -6.12
C VAL A 169 -12.29 14.73 -5.39
N GLU A 170 -13.35 15.18 -4.73
CA GLU A 170 -13.33 16.30 -3.81
C GLU A 170 -12.40 15.94 -2.64
N ILE A 171 -11.15 16.35 -2.74
CA ILE A 171 -10.18 16.16 -1.65
C ILE A 171 -10.55 17.15 -0.57
N LYS A 172 -11.18 16.67 0.50
CA LYS A 172 -11.41 17.48 1.70
C LYS A 172 -10.09 18.05 2.19
N ASN A 173 -10.01 19.38 2.24
CA ASN A 173 -8.81 20.07 2.70
C ASN A 173 -8.77 20.26 4.23
N ASP A 174 -9.89 20.03 4.91
CA ASP A 174 -10.05 20.30 6.35
C ASP A 174 -10.20 18.99 7.12
N PHE A 175 -9.09 18.54 7.69
CA PHE A 175 -9.07 17.34 8.54
C PHE A 175 -8.92 17.73 10.01
N SER A 176 -9.87 17.25 10.83
CA SER A 176 -9.84 17.42 12.29
C SER A 176 -8.53 16.89 12.87
N LEU A 177 -8.02 17.55 13.90
CA LEU A 177 -6.82 17.12 14.64
C LEU A 177 -6.94 15.66 15.13
N LYS A 178 -8.16 15.22 15.45
CA LYS A 178 -8.45 13.82 15.85
C LYS A 178 -8.09 12.80 14.77
N VAL A 179 -8.36 13.12 13.49
CA VAL A 179 -8.03 12.25 12.35
C VAL A 179 -6.51 12.13 12.18
N LYS A 180 -5.79 13.25 12.27
CA LYS A 180 -4.33 13.28 12.18
C LYS A 180 -3.67 12.45 13.29
N ILE A 181 -4.13 12.61 14.52
CA ILE A 181 -3.65 11.84 15.68
C ILE A 181 -3.95 10.35 15.50
N GLY A 182 -5.15 10.00 15.01
CA GLY A 182 -5.54 8.61 14.74
C GLY A 182 -4.64 7.92 13.71
N VAL A 183 -4.33 8.61 12.62
CA VAL A 183 -3.42 8.10 11.58
C VAL A 183 -1.99 7.92 12.12
N ILE A 184 -1.47 8.90 12.85
CA ILE A 184 -0.13 8.84 13.44
C ILE A 184 -0.06 7.69 14.45
N SER A 185 -1.07 7.55 15.32
CA SER A 185 -1.15 6.47 16.31
C SER A 185 -1.18 5.09 15.62
N PHE A 186 -1.95 4.95 14.54
CA PHE A 186 -2.01 3.70 13.77
C PHE A 186 -0.64 3.36 13.15
N LEU A 187 0.02 4.32 12.50
CA LEU A 187 1.35 4.12 11.91
C LEU A 187 2.41 3.80 12.98
N LEU A 188 2.35 4.45 14.15
CA LEU A 188 3.23 4.13 15.27
C LEU A 188 2.98 2.71 15.80
N CYS A 189 1.73 2.26 15.85
CA CYS A 189 1.39 0.89 16.24
C CYS A 189 1.97 -0.13 15.25
N VAL A 190 1.84 0.10 13.95
CA VAL A 190 2.42 -0.77 12.90
C VAL A 190 3.95 -0.79 12.99
N MET A 191 4.58 0.37 13.19
CA MET A 191 6.03 0.47 13.41
C MET A 191 6.45 -0.26 14.69
N GLY A 192 5.66 -0.15 15.75
CA GLY A 192 5.87 -0.88 17.01
C GLY A 192 5.88 -2.40 16.79
N ILE A 193 4.92 -2.93 16.04
CA ILE A 193 4.85 -4.36 15.71
C ILE A 193 6.13 -4.82 14.98
N LEU A 194 6.63 -4.00 14.05
CA LEU A 194 7.87 -4.29 13.31
C LEU A 194 9.10 -4.30 14.19
N THR A 195 9.18 -3.37 15.17
CA THR A 195 10.34 -3.25 16.07
C THR A 195 10.30 -4.29 17.19
N PHE A 196 9.15 -4.47 17.86
CA PHE A 196 8.99 -5.45 18.94
C PHE A 196 9.04 -6.90 18.45
N GLY A 197 8.63 -7.18 17.23
CA GLY A 197 8.83 -8.47 16.61
C GLY A 197 10.30 -8.88 16.44
N LYS A 198 11.22 -7.91 16.53
CA LYS A 198 12.69 -8.16 16.60
C LYS A 198 13.20 -8.39 18.03
N ILE A 199 12.63 -7.70 19.01
CA ILE A 199 13.10 -7.71 20.41
C ILE A 199 12.72 -9.01 21.13
N GLY A 200 11.54 -9.58 20.87
CA GLY A 200 11.10 -10.85 21.46
C GLY A 200 11.98 -12.06 21.13
N ARG A 201 12.94 -11.93 20.23
CA ARG A 201 13.91 -12.97 19.86
C ARG A 201 15.28 -12.83 20.48
N ALA A 202 15.64 -11.68 20.99
CA ALA A 202 16.88 -11.49 21.72
C ALA A 202 16.80 -12.11 23.13
N SER A 203 15.58 -12.18 23.70
CA SER A 203 15.35 -12.68 25.07
C SER A 203 15.16 -14.20 25.20
N CYS A 204 15.01 -14.95 24.09
CA CYS A 204 14.91 -16.42 24.11
C CYS A 204 16.22 -17.13 23.73
N ARG A 205 17.36 -16.44 23.76
CA ARG A 205 18.67 -16.99 23.41
C ARG A 205 19.67 -17.00 24.58
N GLU A 206 19.16 -16.85 25.82
CA GLU A 206 19.91 -17.16 27.06
C GLU A 206 19.39 -18.43 27.71
#